data_fcfeddcbe4609bcef372b10ea62312db
#
_entry.id   fcfeddcbe4609bcef372b10ea62312db
#
_cell.length_a   1.000
_cell.length_b   1.000
_cell.length_c   1.000
_cell.angle_alpha   90.00
_cell.angle_beta   90.00
_cell.angle_gamma   90.00
#
_symmetry.space_group_name_H-M   'P 1'
#
loop_
_entity.id
_entity.type
_entity.pdbx_description
1 polymer ?
#
loop_
_entity_poly.entity_id
_entity_poly.type
_entity_poly.pdbx_seq_one_letter_code
_entity_poly.pdbx_strand_id
1 'polypeptide(L)'
;NIRIVTYRNPTPTVDIIIELIDRRDRPIILIERLNPPYGWALPGGFVDYGESLETAAIREAQEEVGLDVRLIEQFHVYSAPDRDPRQHTISIVFIATATGTPIAQDDAKSLGIYAPWEIPPALCFDHGQIVQDYLQYRHYYRRPGIK
;
A
#
# COMPACT_ATOMS: atom_id res chain seq x y z
N ASN A 1 10.62 -21.90 39.22
CA ASN A 1 9.67 -21.96 38.07
C ASN A 1 9.97 -20.83 37.13
N ILE A 2 10.49 -21.15 35.92
CA ILE A 2 10.68 -20.18 34.85
C ILE A 2 9.34 -19.99 34.17
N ARG A 3 8.83 -18.77 34.19
CA ARG A 3 7.60 -18.42 33.48
C ARG A 3 7.97 -17.90 32.09
N ILE A 4 7.63 -18.64 31.04
CA ILE A 4 7.81 -18.18 29.67
C ILE A 4 6.65 -17.24 29.33
N VAL A 5 7.00 -16.00 28.98
CA VAL A 5 6.01 -15.02 28.51
C VAL A 5 6.11 -14.92 26.99
N THR A 6 5.02 -15.24 26.32
CA THR A 6 4.94 -15.08 24.87
C THR A 6 4.24 -13.76 24.55
N TYR A 7 4.92 -12.92 23.77
CA TYR A 7 4.35 -11.66 23.28
C TYR A 7 3.77 -11.87 21.89
N ARG A 8 2.63 -11.28 21.67
CA ARG A 8 2.02 -11.23 20.36
C ARG A 8 1.98 -9.77 19.89
N ASN A 9 2.72 -9.47 18.84
CA ASN A 9 2.79 -8.12 18.29
C ASN A 9 2.06 -8.03 16.96
N PRO A 10 1.49 -6.86 16.63
CA PRO A 10 0.99 -6.64 15.28
C PRO A 10 2.16 -6.69 14.28
N THR A 11 1.84 -7.10 13.06
CA THR A 11 2.83 -7.28 11.98
C THR A 11 2.93 -6.02 11.14
N PRO A 12 4.12 -5.45 10.94
CA PRO A 12 4.29 -4.29 10.06
C PRO A 12 4.15 -4.68 8.59
N THR A 13 3.43 -3.85 7.86
CA THR A 13 3.29 -3.92 6.40
C THR A 13 3.58 -2.56 5.79
N VAL A 14 3.84 -2.54 4.50
CA VAL A 14 3.93 -1.32 3.71
C VAL A 14 2.90 -1.39 2.59
N ASP A 15 2.30 -0.26 2.27
CA ASP A 15 1.44 -0.08 1.11
C ASP A 15 1.92 1.16 0.36
N ILE A 16 1.92 1.11 -0.97
CA ILE A 16 2.52 2.15 -1.79
C ILE A 16 1.50 2.75 -2.73
N ILE A 17 1.33 4.07 -2.64
CA ILE A 17 0.57 4.84 -3.62
C ILE A 17 1.57 5.28 -4.68
N ILE A 18 1.55 4.61 -5.83
CA ILE A 18 2.49 4.84 -6.92
C ILE A 18 1.84 5.74 -7.95
N GLU A 19 2.36 6.96 -8.09
CA GLU A 19 1.93 7.91 -9.11
C GLU A 19 2.81 7.74 -10.36
N LEU A 20 2.19 7.48 -11.51
CA LEU A 20 2.88 7.41 -12.79
C LEU A 20 3.01 8.83 -13.35
N ILE A 21 4.21 9.40 -13.21
CA ILE A 21 4.46 10.82 -13.55
C ILE A 21 4.73 11.06 -15.03
N ASP A 22 4.94 10.00 -15.81
CA ASP A 22 5.06 10.08 -17.28
C ASP A 22 3.70 9.94 -18.00
N ARG A 23 2.60 9.95 -17.24
CA ARG A 23 1.25 9.88 -17.78
C ARG A 23 0.41 11.07 -17.33
N ARG A 24 -0.53 11.46 -18.21
CA ARG A 24 -1.48 12.53 -17.93
C ARG A 24 -2.26 12.23 -16.65
N ASP A 25 -2.47 13.25 -15.82
CA ASP A 25 -3.24 13.22 -14.58
C ASP A 25 -2.57 12.42 -13.46
N ARG A 26 -1.33 11.99 -13.63
CA ARG A 26 -0.57 11.20 -12.64
C ARG A 26 -1.44 10.11 -12.00
N PRO A 27 -1.87 9.10 -12.79
CA PRO A 27 -2.72 8.04 -12.28
C PRO A 27 -1.95 7.16 -11.29
N ILE A 28 -2.69 6.45 -10.46
CA ILE A 28 -2.12 5.50 -9.50
C ILE A 28 -2.33 4.06 -9.96
N ILE A 29 -1.50 3.16 -9.42
CA ILE A 29 -1.57 1.74 -9.72
C ILE A 29 -2.30 1.01 -8.61
N LEU A 30 -3.28 0.19 -8.95
CA LEU A 30 -3.87 -0.80 -8.08
C LEU A 30 -3.59 -2.20 -8.62
N ILE A 31 -3.55 -3.18 -7.74
CA ILE A 31 -3.43 -4.60 -8.10
C ILE A 31 -4.73 -5.32 -7.79
N GLU A 32 -5.03 -6.35 -8.59
CA GLU A 32 -6.03 -7.34 -8.24
C GLU A 32 -5.34 -8.48 -7.48
N ARG A 33 -5.82 -8.78 -6.28
CA ARG A 33 -5.17 -9.77 -5.42
C ARG A 33 -5.39 -11.19 -5.89
N LEU A 34 -4.32 -11.97 -5.93
CA LEU A 34 -4.37 -13.40 -6.25
C LEU A 34 -4.87 -14.23 -5.06
N ASN A 35 -4.61 -13.78 -3.84
CA ASN A 35 -4.93 -14.48 -2.59
C ASN A 35 -6.00 -13.73 -1.77
N PRO A 36 -6.75 -14.41 -0.88
CA PRO A 36 -7.74 -13.73 -0.03
C PRO A 36 -7.11 -12.65 0.86
N PRO A 37 -7.80 -11.56 1.11
CA PRO A 37 -9.07 -11.16 0.53
C PRO A 37 -8.93 -10.82 -0.96
N TYR A 38 -9.90 -11.26 -1.76
CA TYR A 38 -9.91 -11.02 -3.21
C TYR A 38 -10.45 -9.63 -3.52
N GLY A 39 -9.91 -9.02 -4.56
CA GLY A 39 -10.32 -7.70 -5.05
C GLY A 39 -9.13 -6.80 -5.29
N TRP A 40 -9.42 -5.51 -5.47
CA TRP A 40 -8.42 -4.49 -5.77
C TRP A 40 -7.81 -3.92 -4.50
N ALA A 41 -6.52 -3.64 -4.55
CA ALA A 41 -5.75 -3.11 -3.43
C ALA A 41 -4.58 -2.27 -3.90
N LEU A 42 -4.01 -1.47 -3.00
CA LEU A 42 -2.70 -0.86 -3.23
C LEU A 42 -1.64 -1.96 -3.26
N PRO A 43 -0.59 -1.80 -4.09
CA PRO A 43 0.58 -2.67 -3.99
C PRO A 43 1.20 -2.56 -2.59
N GLY A 44 1.66 -3.67 -2.05
CA GLY A 44 2.28 -3.69 -0.73
C GLY A 44 2.44 -5.10 -0.20
N GLY A 45 2.95 -5.22 1.01
CA GLY A 45 3.15 -6.49 1.66
C GLY A 45 3.87 -6.38 2.99
N PHE A 46 4.23 -7.52 3.52
CA PHE A 46 4.90 -7.62 4.82
C PHE A 46 6.33 -7.12 4.75
N VAL A 47 6.75 -6.46 5.83
CA VAL A 47 8.14 -6.07 6.01
C VAL A 47 8.92 -7.30 6.49
N ASP A 48 10.04 -7.61 5.82
CA ASP A 48 10.87 -8.72 6.23
C ASP A 48 11.75 -8.31 7.43
N TYR A 49 12.02 -9.27 8.30
CA TYR A 49 12.91 -9.04 9.43
C TYR A 49 14.29 -8.56 8.93
N GLY A 50 14.76 -7.46 9.52
CA GLY A 50 16.05 -6.87 9.14
C GLY A 50 15.99 -5.89 7.98
N GLU A 51 14.79 -5.62 7.46
CA GLU A 51 14.57 -4.72 6.33
C GLU A 51 13.97 -3.40 6.84
N SER A 52 14.43 -2.27 6.30
CA SER A 52 13.80 -0.98 6.59
C SER A 52 12.44 -0.88 5.88
N LEU A 53 11.59 0.04 6.34
CA LEU A 53 10.30 0.29 5.68
C LEU A 53 10.49 0.77 4.25
N GLU A 54 11.48 1.61 4.01
CA GLU A 54 11.80 2.14 2.68
C GLU A 54 12.23 1.01 1.73
N THR A 55 13.10 0.13 2.21
CA THR A 55 13.55 -1.04 1.44
C THR A 55 12.38 -1.96 1.13
N ALA A 56 11.51 -2.22 2.12
CA ALA A 56 10.33 -3.05 1.94
C ALA A 56 9.39 -2.46 0.88
N ALA A 57 9.14 -1.14 0.91
CA ALA A 57 8.27 -0.48 -0.04
C ALA A 57 8.80 -0.57 -1.48
N ILE A 58 10.10 -0.33 -1.67
CA ILE A 58 10.74 -0.43 -3.00
C ILE A 58 10.71 -1.87 -3.50
N ARG A 59 11.00 -2.84 -2.63
CA ARG A 59 10.99 -4.27 -2.96
C ARG A 59 9.59 -4.73 -3.36
N GLU A 60 8.58 -4.42 -2.57
CA GLU A 60 7.20 -4.83 -2.86
C GLU A 60 6.69 -4.23 -4.18
N ALA A 61 6.99 -2.96 -4.47
CA ALA A 61 6.64 -2.34 -5.74
C ALA A 61 7.31 -3.08 -6.91
N GLN A 62 8.59 -3.41 -6.80
CA GLN A 62 9.30 -4.16 -7.83
C GLN A 62 8.71 -5.56 -8.02
N GLU A 63 8.43 -6.27 -6.94
CA GLU A 63 7.89 -7.62 -7.00
C GLU A 63 6.49 -7.67 -7.62
N GLU A 64 5.60 -6.74 -7.26
CA GLU A 64 4.20 -6.82 -7.65
C GLU A 64 3.89 -6.11 -8.98
N VAL A 65 4.53 -4.99 -9.27
CA VAL A 65 4.23 -4.19 -10.47
C VAL A 65 5.44 -3.96 -11.39
N GLY A 66 6.60 -4.47 -11.04
CA GLY A 66 7.79 -4.45 -11.90
C GLY A 66 8.40 -3.08 -12.13
N LEU A 67 8.18 -2.12 -11.23
CA LEU A 67 8.70 -0.77 -11.35
C LEU A 67 9.66 -0.42 -10.23
N ASP A 68 10.71 0.33 -10.59
CA ASP A 68 11.61 0.96 -9.63
C ASP A 68 10.99 2.30 -9.21
N VAL A 69 10.44 2.34 -8.01
CA VAL A 69 9.77 3.54 -7.52
C VAL A 69 10.72 4.46 -6.78
N ARG A 70 10.45 5.75 -6.85
CA ARG A 70 11.08 6.75 -6.00
C ARG A 70 10.12 7.10 -4.88
N LEU A 71 10.51 6.80 -3.64
CA LEU A 71 9.72 7.17 -2.47
C LEU A 71 9.78 8.69 -2.28
N ILE A 72 8.61 9.30 -2.16
CA ILE A 72 8.50 10.74 -1.95
C ILE A 72 8.35 11.05 -0.47
N GLU A 73 7.43 10.33 0.21
CA GLU A 73 7.19 10.54 1.63
C GLU A 73 6.47 9.37 2.29
N GLN A 74 6.62 9.25 3.59
CA GLN A 74 5.71 8.47 4.42
C GLN A 74 4.43 9.30 4.59
N PHE A 75 3.32 8.75 4.09
CA PHE A 75 2.07 9.48 4.08
C PHE A 75 1.37 9.41 5.43
N HIS A 76 1.05 8.21 5.87
CA HIS A 76 0.33 7.97 7.12
C HIS A 76 0.47 6.51 7.56
N VAL A 77 0.14 6.23 8.82
CA VAL A 77 0.14 4.87 9.38
C VAL A 77 -1.30 4.47 9.73
N TYR A 78 -1.70 3.27 9.32
CA TYR A 78 -3.02 2.71 9.56
C TYR A 78 -2.88 1.46 10.41
N SER A 79 -3.48 1.46 11.59
CA SER A 79 -3.22 0.42 12.60
C SER A 79 -4.46 -0.09 13.33
N ALA A 80 -5.65 0.14 12.82
CA ALA A 80 -6.85 -0.40 13.44
C ALA A 80 -6.75 -1.94 13.55
N PRO A 81 -7.05 -2.54 14.70
CA PRO A 81 -6.86 -3.99 14.88
C PRO A 81 -7.64 -4.86 13.91
N ASP A 82 -8.74 -4.38 13.36
CA ASP A 82 -9.61 -5.09 12.44
C ASP A 82 -9.44 -4.71 10.97
N ARG A 83 -8.43 -3.88 10.65
CA ARG A 83 -8.20 -3.41 9.28
C ARG A 83 -7.89 -4.54 8.28
N ASP A 84 -7.32 -5.63 8.76
CA ASP A 84 -6.92 -6.79 7.97
C ASP A 84 -7.59 -8.03 8.56
N PRO A 85 -8.41 -8.76 7.79
CA PRO A 85 -9.14 -9.92 8.32
C PRO A 85 -8.23 -11.09 8.68
N ARG A 86 -6.99 -11.11 8.22
CA ARG A 86 -6.05 -12.21 8.46
C ARG A 86 -5.39 -12.11 9.84
N GLN A 87 -5.02 -10.89 10.25
CA GLN A 87 -4.33 -10.62 11.52
C GLN A 87 -4.23 -9.12 11.74
N HIS A 88 -3.81 -8.72 12.94
CA HIS A 88 -3.54 -7.30 13.21
C HIS A 88 -2.27 -6.86 12.49
N THR A 89 -2.43 -6.02 11.47
CA THR A 89 -1.32 -5.42 10.73
C THR A 89 -1.26 -3.91 11.00
N ILE A 90 -0.04 -3.39 10.93
CA ILE A 90 0.20 -1.94 10.93
C ILE A 90 0.75 -1.60 9.56
N SER A 91 -0.01 -0.84 8.78
CA SER A 91 0.44 -0.42 7.45
C SER A 91 1.07 0.96 7.49
N ILE A 92 2.30 1.03 7.05
CA ILE A 92 2.98 2.29 6.78
C ILE A 92 2.82 2.57 5.29
N VAL A 93 2.11 3.64 4.96
CA VAL A 93 1.79 4.00 3.58
C VAL A 93 2.78 5.03 3.06
N PHE A 94 3.38 4.72 1.91
CA PHE A 94 4.26 5.63 1.19
C PHE A 94 3.56 6.20 -0.05
N ILE A 95 3.86 7.45 -0.37
CA ILE A 95 3.62 8.02 -1.69
C ILE A 95 4.92 7.92 -2.46
N ALA A 96 4.84 7.37 -3.66
CA ALA A 96 5.98 7.16 -4.54
C ALA A 96 5.65 7.60 -5.95
N THR A 97 6.69 7.86 -6.74
CA THR A 97 6.55 8.14 -8.17
C THR A 97 7.30 7.07 -8.97
N ALA A 98 6.83 6.84 -10.18
CA ALA A 98 7.49 5.95 -11.13
C ALA A 98 7.19 6.37 -12.55
N THR A 99 7.99 5.85 -13.48
CA THR A 99 7.79 5.97 -14.92
C THR A 99 7.84 4.57 -15.54
N GLY A 100 7.34 4.44 -16.76
CA GLY A 100 7.40 3.19 -17.49
C GLY A 100 6.09 2.41 -17.47
N THR A 101 6.16 1.14 -17.88
CA THR A 101 4.99 0.27 -18.01
C THR A 101 4.98 -0.76 -16.88
N PRO A 102 4.01 -0.71 -15.97
CA PRO A 102 3.90 -1.72 -14.93
C PRO A 102 3.45 -3.06 -15.49
N ILE A 103 3.89 -4.15 -14.86
CA ILE A 103 3.53 -5.52 -15.21
C ILE A 103 3.15 -6.23 -13.92
N ALA A 104 1.95 -6.83 -13.88
CA ALA A 104 1.51 -7.61 -12.74
C ALA A 104 2.39 -8.84 -12.55
N GLN A 105 2.92 -9.03 -11.36
CA GLN A 105 3.83 -10.11 -10.99
C GLN A 105 3.50 -10.60 -9.59
N ASP A 106 4.09 -11.72 -9.19
CA ASP A 106 4.03 -12.30 -7.86
C ASP A 106 2.57 -12.45 -7.37
N ASP A 107 2.19 -11.83 -6.25
CA ASP A 107 0.84 -11.92 -5.68
C ASP A 107 -0.20 -11.04 -6.39
N ALA A 108 0.18 -10.32 -7.42
CA ALA A 108 -0.73 -9.53 -8.25
C ALA A 108 -1.22 -10.38 -9.43
N LYS A 109 -2.51 -10.70 -9.47
CA LYS A 109 -3.17 -11.40 -10.57
C LYS A 109 -3.25 -10.52 -11.82
N SER A 110 -3.55 -9.26 -11.62
CA SER A 110 -3.58 -8.23 -12.65
C SER A 110 -3.34 -6.86 -12.01
N LEU A 111 -3.18 -5.83 -12.82
CA LEU A 111 -3.09 -4.46 -12.34
C LEU A 111 -3.98 -3.55 -13.15
N GLY A 112 -4.30 -2.40 -12.57
CA GLY A 112 -5.03 -1.32 -13.22
C GLY A 112 -4.37 0.01 -12.94
N ILE A 113 -4.51 0.91 -13.87
CA ILE A 113 -3.99 2.28 -13.78
C ILE A 113 -5.18 3.21 -13.77
N TYR A 114 -5.32 4.00 -12.70
CA TYR A 114 -6.52 4.79 -12.44
C TYR A 114 -6.18 6.26 -12.21
N ALA A 115 -6.80 7.13 -12.99
CA ALA A 115 -6.85 8.55 -12.65
C ALA A 115 -7.60 8.73 -11.32
N PRO A 116 -7.39 9.83 -10.58
CA PRO A 116 -8.04 10.02 -9.27
C PRO A 116 -9.55 9.81 -9.25
N TRP A 117 -10.25 10.20 -10.32
CA TRP A 117 -11.72 10.06 -10.42
C TRP A 117 -12.18 8.69 -10.93
N GLU A 118 -11.27 7.81 -11.32
CA GLU A 118 -11.57 6.48 -11.86
C GLU A 118 -11.36 5.36 -10.83
N ILE A 119 -10.85 5.67 -9.66
CA ILE A 119 -10.48 4.67 -8.65
C ILE A 119 -11.73 3.92 -8.19
N PRO A 120 -11.71 2.56 -8.20
CA PRO A 120 -12.84 1.76 -7.72
C PRO A 120 -13.21 2.10 -6.28
N PRO A 121 -14.51 2.19 -5.95
CA PRO A 121 -14.94 2.56 -4.60
C PRO A 121 -14.73 1.47 -3.55
N ALA A 122 -14.70 0.20 -3.98
CA ALA A 122 -14.53 -0.94 -3.08
C ALA A 122 -13.14 -1.53 -3.24
N LEU A 123 -12.29 -1.32 -2.23
CA LEU A 123 -10.94 -1.89 -2.16
C LEU A 123 -10.83 -2.83 -0.96
N CYS A 124 -9.86 -3.74 -1.02
CA CYS A 124 -9.56 -4.66 0.08
C CYS A 124 -9.03 -3.91 1.31
N PHE A 125 -9.13 -4.55 2.46
CA PHE A 125 -8.67 -3.99 3.74
C PHE A 125 -9.35 -2.63 4.00
N ASP A 126 -8.59 -1.68 4.54
CA ASP A 126 -8.99 -0.29 4.67
C ASP A 126 -8.43 0.59 3.52
N HIS A 127 -8.05 -0.03 2.40
CA HIS A 127 -7.41 0.70 1.30
C HIS A 127 -8.33 1.75 0.68
N GLY A 128 -9.65 1.57 0.74
CA GLY A 128 -10.60 2.60 0.34
C GLY A 128 -10.43 3.89 1.16
N GLN A 129 -10.26 3.76 2.48
CA GLN A 129 -10.01 4.90 3.35
C GLN A 129 -8.64 5.53 3.09
N ILE A 130 -7.62 4.70 2.86
CA ILE A 130 -6.27 5.18 2.53
C ILE A 130 -6.31 6.04 1.26
N VAL A 131 -6.98 5.56 0.22
CA VAL A 131 -7.10 6.29 -1.05
C VAL A 131 -7.88 7.58 -0.88
N GLN A 132 -8.96 7.57 -0.12
CA GLN A 132 -9.72 8.80 0.15
C GLN A 132 -8.87 9.84 0.89
N ASP A 133 -8.12 9.41 1.91
CA ASP A 133 -7.20 10.29 2.65
C ASP A 133 -6.12 10.84 1.71
N TYR A 134 -5.59 10.00 0.83
CA TYR A 134 -4.62 10.40 -0.19
C TYR A 134 -5.20 11.44 -1.16
N LEU A 135 -6.43 11.26 -1.63
CA LEU A 135 -7.07 12.22 -2.55
C LEU A 135 -7.28 13.57 -1.88
N GLN A 136 -7.64 13.61 -0.59
CA GLN A 136 -7.72 14.84 0.18
C GLN A 136 -6.36 15.53 0.26
N TYR A 137 -5.31 14.77 0.50
CA TYR A 137 -3.94 15.29 0.55
C TYR A 137 -3.49 15.78 -0.83
N ARG A 138 -3.74 15.01 -1.87
CA ARG A 138 -3.36 15.35 -3.24
C ARG A 138 -4.02 16.63 -3.74
N HIS A 139 -5.30 16.82 -3.43
CA HIS A 139 -6.08 17.96 -3.95
C HIS A 139 -6.06 19.17 -3.03
N TYR A 140 -5.97 18.97 -1.70
CA TYR A 140 -6.14 20.04 -0.72
C TYR A 140 -5.01 20.16 0.28
N TYR A 141 -3.95 19.33 0.15
CA TYR A 141 -2.83 19.26 1.11
C TYR A 141 -3.29 18.95 2.54
N ARG A 142 -4.39 18.23 2.70
CA ARG A 142 -4.90 17.83 4.01
C ARG A 142 -4.44 16.42 4.33
N ARG A 143 -3.60 16.29 5.36
CA ARG A 143 -3.23 15.00 5.90
C ARG A 143 -4.36 14.45 6.79
N PRO A 144 -4.53 13.12 6.86
CA PRO A 144 -5.47 12.54 7.80
C PRO A 144 -5.07 12.87 9.24
N GLY A 145 -6.08 13.12 10.07
CA GLY A 145 -5.86 13.34 11.49
C GLY A 145 -5.58 12.05 12.26
N ILE A 146 -5.17 12.21 13.50
CA ILE A 146 -5.05 11.09 14.43
C ILE A 146 -6.45 10.63 14.82
N LYS A 147 -6.66 9.34 14.73
CA LYS A 147 -7.96 8.70 15.06
C LYS A 147 -7.86 7.90 16.35
#